data_2291e1fe3f0c835ca445f4490f61d3b7
#
_entry.id   2291e1fe3f0c835ca445f4490f61d3b7
#
_cell.length_a   1.000
_cell.length_b   1.000
_cell.length_c   1.000
_cell.angle_alpha   90.00
_cell.angle_beta   90.00
_cell.angle_gamma   90.00
#
_symmetry.space_group_name_H-M   'P 1'
#
loop_
_entity.id
_entity.type
_entity.pdbx_description
1 polymer ?
#
loop_
_entity_poly.entity_id
_entity_poly.type
_entity_poly.pdbx_seq_one_letter_code
_entity_poly.pdbx_strand_id
1 'polypeptide(L)'
;MSSDTEITAARAPKRARGKQRVAALLEAAAAVFAEKGYEAATMTEIAARARAPIGSLYQFFPAKEALADTLVQNYAALLTSDLQELEARAAEIDNSTLVARLFGLLRSHPHQRAAVQPLAEARMDERTRRTTFRYMVRKHIATILRARAPSLPAEAARDMAVVMLQMMKAANSLGDEEGLPGRAAGIRDLQALAVQYLEQRLRPSGARG
;
A
#
# COMPACT_ATOMS: atom_id res chain seq x y z
N MET A 1 -46.32 37.05 -10.97
CA MET A 1 -45.21 36.93 -11.91
C MET A 1 -43.98 36.49 -11.09
N SER A 2 -43.84 35.19 -11.01
CA SER A 2 -42.76 34.55 -10.24
C SER A 2 -41.60 34.28 -11.22
N SER A 3 -40.48 34.90 -10.98
CA SER A 3 -39.26 34.67 -11.76
C SER A 3 -38.50 33.52 -11.12
N ASP A 4 -38.57 32.34 -11.73
CA ASP A 4 -37.73 31.22 -11.40
C ASP A 4 -36.28 31.53 -11.84
N THR A 5 -35.43 31.78 -10.87
CA THR A 5 -34.00 31.91 -11.08
C THR A 5 -33.41 30.49 -11.14
N GLU A 6 -33.27 29.95 -12.35
CA GLU A 6 -32.52 28.73 -12.60
C GLU A 6 -31.07 28.94 -12.19
N ILE A 7 -30.67 28.35 -11.07
CA ILE A 7 -29.27 28.31 -10.62
C ILE A 7 -28.52 27.36 -11.55
N THR A 8 -27.88 27.90 -12.56
CA THR A 8 -27.00 27.18 -13.48
C THR A 8 -25.81 26.64 -12.67
N ALA A 9 -25.86 25.37 -12.32
CA ALA A 9 -24.75 24.69 -11.63
C ALA A 9 -23.43 24.86 -12.43
N ALA A 10 -22.46 25.52 -11.83
CA ALA A 10 -21.18 25.80 -12.44
C ALA A 10 -20.51 24.51 -12.91
N ARG A 11 -20.24 24.40 -14.22
CA ARG A 11 -19.56 23.24 -14.81
C ARG A 11 -18.13 23.17 -14.29
N ALA A 12 -17.81 22.08 -13.57
CA ALA A 12 -16.43 21.81 -13.11
C ALA A 12 -15.42 21.95 -14.26
N PRO A 13 -14.23 22.53 -14.01
CA PRO A 13 -13.20 22.73 -15.03
C PRO A 13 -12.88 21.44 -15.78
N LYS A 14 -12.57 21.52 -17.07
CA LYS A 14 -12.26 20.34 -17.93
C LYS A 14 -11.23 19.39 -17.31
N ARG A 15 -10.21 19.94 -16.61
CA ARG A 15 -9.16 19.19 -15.88
C ARG A 15 -9.73 18.40 -14.68
N ALA A 16 -10.68 18.98 -13.94
CA ALA A 16 -11.29 18.28 -12.79
C ALA A 16 -12.17 17.12 -13.25
N ARG A 17 -12.95 17.31 -14.32
CA ARG A 17 -13.75 16.23 -14.95
C ARG A 17 -12.87 15.12 -15.52
N GLY A 18 -11.72 15.44 -16.12
CA GLY A 18 -10.74 14.46 -16.57
C GLY A 18 -10.18 13.64 -15.43
N LYS A 19 -9.78 14.27 -14.31
CA LYS A 19 -9.31 13.56 -13.12
C LYS A 19 -10.38 12.64 -12.52
N GLN A 20 -11.63 13.11 -12.40
CA GLN A 20 -12.73 12.28 -11.92
C GLN A 20 -12.99 11.07 -12.84
N ARG A 21 -12.90 11.26 -14.17
CA ARG A 21 -13.05 10.18 -15.12
C ARG A 21 -11.94 9.14 -14.97
N VAL A 22 -10.70 9.56 -14.88
CA VAL A 22 -9.55 8.67 -14.66
C VAL A 22 -9.71 7.89 -13.34
N ALA A 23 -10.12 8.55 -12.27
CA ALA A 23 -10.36 7.90 -10.97
C ALA A 23 -11.45 6.82 -11.08
N ALA A 24 -12.60 7.12 -11.71
CA ALA A 24 -13.68 6.15 -11.93
C ALA A 24 -13.24 4.95 -12.79
N LEU A 25 -12.42 5.18 -13.81
CA LEU A 25 -11.87 4.11 -14.65
C LEU A 25 -10.90 3.21 -13.86
N LEU A 26 -10.05 3.79 -13.02
CA LEU A 26 -9.12 3.04 -12.18
C LEU A 26 -9.85 2.24 -11.09
N GLU A 27 -10.89 2.82 -10.48
CA GLU A 27 -11.73 2.14 -9.49
C GLU A 27 -12.44 0.93 -10.13
N ALA A 28 -13.04 1.11 -11.30
CA ALA A 28 -13.67 0.02 -12.06
C ALA A 28 -12.67 -1.07 -12.45
N ALA A 29 -11.47 -0.68 -12.91
CA ALA A 29 -10.40 -1.63 -13.23
C ALA A 29 -9.94 -2.42 -12.00
N ALA A 30 -9.75 -1.74 -10.87
CA ALA A 30 -9.39 -2.36 -9.60
C ALA A 30 -10.40 -3.43 -9.18
N ALA A 31 -11.70 -3.12 -9.28
CA ALA A 31 -12.77 -4.05 -8.94
C ALA A 31 -12.81 -5.25 -9.90
N VAL A 32 -12.69 -5.04 -11.22
CA VAL A 32 -12.69 -6.14 -12.21
C VAL A 32 -11.46 -7.04 -12.04
N PHE A 33 -10.28 -6.46 -11.80
CA PHE A 33 -9.07 -7.25 -11.54
C PHE A 33 -9.14 -8.05 -10.24
N ALA A 34 -9.73 -7.49 -9.18
CA ALA A 34 -9.92 -8.20 -7.92
C ALA A 34 -10.90 -9.38 -8.06
N GLU A 35 -11.96 -9.24 -8.85
CA GLU A 35 -13.00 -10.26 -9.03
C GLU A 35 -12.59 -11.39 -9.97
N LYS A 36 -11.93 -11.07 -11.08
CA LYS A 36 -11.67 -12.02 -12.19
C LYS A 36 -10.19 -12.31 -12.42
N GLY A 37 -9.30 -11.60 -11.75
CA GLY A 37 -7.88 -11.62 -12.05
C GLY A 37 -7.53 -10.79 -13.30
N TYR A 38 -6.23 -10.60 -13.52
CA TYR A 38 -5.74 -9.77 -14.62
C TYR A 38 -6.05 -10.38 -16.00
N GLU A 39 -5.82 -11.68 -16.19
CA GLU A 39 -5.92 -12.34 -17.49
C GLU A 39 -7.36 -12.30 -18.02
N ALA A 40 -8.35 -12.65 -17.21
CA ALA A 40 -9.75 -12.73 -17.59
C ALA A 40 -10.44 -11.35 -17.72
N ALA A 41 -9.87 -10.30 -17.16
CA ALA A 41 -10.42 -8.95 -17.22
C ALA A 41 -10.28 -8.34 -18.62
N THR A 42 -11.34 -7.66 -19.09
CA THR A 42 -11.36 -7.01 -20.40
C THR A 42 -11.58 -5.51 -20.29
N MET A 43 -11.05 -4.75 -21.25
CA MET A 43 -11.26 -3.30 -21.35
C MET A 43 -12.75 -2.94 -21.48
N THR A 44 -13.54 -3.77 -22.16
CA THR A 44 -14.99 -3.58 -22.33
C THR A 44 -15.73 -3.67 -21.00
N GLU A 45 -15.41 -4.67 -20.16
CA GLU A 45 -16.01 -4.83 -18.82
C GLU A 45 -15.64 -3.67 -17.90
N ILE A 46 -14.39 -3.23 -17.96
CA ILE A 46 -13.91 -2.09 -17.17
C ILE A 46 -14.68 -0.82 -17.56
N ALA A 47 -14.82 -0.55 -18.87
CA ALA A 47 -15.57 0.59 -19.35
C ALA A 47 -17.05 0.54 -18.95
N ALA A 48 -17.69 -0.63 -19.07
CA ALA A 48 -19.08 -0.86 -18.67
C ALA A 48 -19.26 -0.62 -17.16
N ARG A 49 -18.38 -1.15 -16.31
CA ARG A 49 -18.40 -0.96 -14.86
C ARG A 49 -18.20 0.50 -14.46
N ALA A 50 -17.31 1.22 -15.16
CA ALA A 50 -17.08 2.65 -14.96
C ALA A 50 -18.23 3.53 -15.50
N ARG A 51 -19.25 2.95 -16.14
CA ARG A 51 -20.29 3.66 -16.89
C ARG A 51 -19.69 4.69 -17.85
N ALA A 52 -18.62 4.29 -18.56
CA ALA A 52 -17.88 5.13 -19.46
C ALA A 52 -17.92 4.55 -20.89
N PRO A 53 -17.99 5.40 -21.93
CA PRO A 53 -17.78 4.94 -23.30
C PRO A 53 -16.41 4.29 -23.45
N ILE A 54 -16.34 3.16 -24.16
CA ILE A 54 -15.08 2.43 -24.38
C ILE A 54 -13.99 3.31 -25.03
N GLY A 55 -14.37 4.21 -25.95
CA GLY A 55 -13.44 5.17 -26.54
C GLY A 55 -12.85 6.15 -25.53
N SER A 56 -13.59 6.50 -24.45
CA SER A 56 -13.06 7.31 -23.36
C SER A 56 -12.01 6.55 -22.55
N LEU A 57 -12.19 5.24 -22.35
CA LEU A 57 -11.20 4.40 -21.68
C LEU A 57 -9.90 4.35 -22.47
N TYR A 58 -9.97 4.05 -23.78
CA TYR A 58 -8.78 3.99 -24.65
C TYR A 58 -8.06 5.34 -24.79
N GLN A 59 -8.78 6.45 -24.65
CA GLN A 59 -8.17 7.78 -24.65
C GLN A 59 -7.22 8.01 -23.46
N PHE A 60 -7.53 7.46 -22.28
CA PHE A 60 -6.70 7.60 -21.08
C PHE A 60 -5.73 6.43 -20.91
N PHE A 61 -6.16 5.24 -21.28
CA PHE A 61 -5.42 3.99 -21.08
C PHE A 61 -5.45 3.18 -22.40
N PRO A 62 -4.40 3.27 -23.21
CA PRO A 62 -4.37 2.64 -24.53
C PRO A 62 -4.40 1.10 -24.49
N ALA A 63 -4.08 0.52 -23.31
CA ALA A 63 -4.05 -0.92 -23.13
C ALA A 63 -4.37 -1.28 -21.67
N LYS A 64 -4.74 -2.54 -21.42
CA LYS A 64 -5.01 -3.10 -20.08
C LYS A 64 -3.80 -2.97 -19.16
N GLU A 65 -2.63 -3.09 -19.74
CA GLU A 65 -1.33 -2.93 -19.09
C GLU A 65 -1.17 -1.55 -18.43
N ALA A 66 -1.55 -0.49 -19.13
CA ALA A 66 -1.44 0.88 -18.62
C ALA A 66 -2.34 1.13 -17.39
N LEU A 67 -3.53 0.52 -17.36
CA LEU A 67 -4.39 0.51 -16.18
C LEU A 67 -3.74 -0.21 -15.01
N ALA A 68 -3.22 -1.41 -15.25
CA ALA A 68 -2.57 -2.23 -14.24
C ALA A 68 -1.34 -1.53 -13.65
N ASP A 69 -0.48 -0.97 -14.49
CA ASP A 69 0.72 -0.24 -14.07
C ASP A 69 0.36 0.99 -13.22
N THR A 70 -0.68 1.72 -13.62
CA THR A 70 -1.17 2.87 -12.87
C THR A 70 -1.71 2.47 -11.49
N LEU A 71 -2.45 1.35 -11.39
CA LEU A 71 -2.93 0.84 -10.11
C LEU A 71 -1.77 0.43 -9.19
N VAL A 72 -0.75 -0.26 -9.72
CA VAL A 72 0.45 -0.62 -8.96
C VAL A 72 1.19 0.61 -8.47
N GLN A 73 1.38 1.62 -9.33
CA GLN A 73 2.04 2.88 -8.98
C GLN A 73 1.27 3.65 -7.91
N ASN A 74 -0.06 3.74 -8.03
CA ASN A 74 -0.91 4.41 -7.05
C ASN A 74 -0.84 3.72 -5.68
N TYR A 75 -0.87 2.40 -5.64
CA TYR A 75 -0.71 1.64 -4.40
C TYR A 75 0.67 1.84 -3.77
N ALA A 76 1.72 1.81 -4.57
CA ALA A 76 3.08 2.10 -4.09
C ALA A 76 3.21 3.52 -3.54
N ALA A 77 2.56 4.51 -4.17
CA ALA A 77 2.54 5.89 -3.70
C ALA A 77 1.81 6.03 -2.35
N LEU A 78 0.67 5.36 -2.16
CA LEU A 78 -0.05 5.34 -0.88
C LEU A 78 0.82 4.78 0.25
N LEU A 79 1.43 3.62 0.04
CA LEU A 79 2.32 3.02 1.04
C LEU A 79 3.56 3.87 1.32
N THR A 80 4.10 4.54 0.31
CA THR A 80 5.21 5.48 0.48
C THR A 80 4.79 6.66 1.35
N SER A 81 3.59 7.21 1.13
CA SER A 81 3.04 8.30 1.94
C SER A 81 2.86 7.90 3.40
N ASP A 82 2.28 6.71 3.66
CA ASP A 82 2.11 6.18 5.03
C ASP A 82 3.47 5.99 5.73
N LEU A 83 4.47 5.49 5.01
CA LEU A 83 5.81 5.29 5.54
C LEU A 83 6.53 6.61 5.81
N GLN A 84 6.36 7.62 4.96
CA GLN A 84 6.92 8.97 5.17
C GLN A 84 6.28 9.66 6.38
N GLU A 85 4.96 9.53 6.57
CA GLU A 85 4.28 10.04 7.76
C GLU A 85 4.82 9.36 9.03
N LEU A 86 5.01 8.05 8.99
CA LEU A 86 5.58 7.30 10.10
C LEU A 86 7.04 7.69 10.38
N GLU A 87 7.83 7.93 9.34
CA GLU A 87 9.20 8.42 9.44
C GLU A 87 9.27 9.78 10.16
N ALA A 88 8.41 10.72 9.76
CA ALA A 88 8.36 12.06 10.37
C ALA A 88 8.06 12.02 11.88
N ARG A 89 7.34 11.00 12.35
CA ARG A 89 6.95 10.82 13.76
C ARG A 89 7.76 9.78 14.51
N ALA A 90 8.74 9.15 13.87
CA ALA A 90 9.45 7.99 14.40
C ALA A 90 10.15 8.25 15.75
N ALA A 91 10.65 9.47 15.97
CA ALA A 91 11.32 9.85 17.21
C ALA A 91 10.35 10.10 18.39
N GLU A 92 9.07 10.40 18.09
CA GLU A 92 8.07 10.83 19.06
C GLU A 92 7.23 9.68 19.62
N ILE A 93 7.11 8.58 18.87
CA ILE A 93 6.27 7.44 19.23
C ILE A 93 7.07 6.33 19.92
N ASP A 94 6.46 5.54 20.78
CA ASP A 94 7.08 4.37 21.40
C ASP A 94 7.24 3.18 20.43
N ASN A 95 7.99 2.14 20.84
CA ASN A 95 8.23 0.96 20.02
C ASN A 95 6.95 0.17 19.72
N SER A 96 6.01 0.14 20.67
CA SER A 96 4.73 -0.56 20.50
C SER A 96 3.89 0.11 19.42
N THR A 97 3.77 1.43 19.50
CA THR A 97 3.07 2.24 18.48
C THR A 97 3.74 2.12 17.10
N LEU A 98 5.08 2.18 17.03
CA LEU A 98 5.81 2.00 15.78
C LEU A 98 5.53 0.62 15.16
N VAL A 99 5.63 -0.45 15.94
CA VAL A 99 5.34 -1.82 15.47
C VAL A 99 3.89 -1.95 15.02
N ALA A 100 2.93 -1.45 15.79
CA ALA A 100 1.52 -1.51 15.43
C ALA A 100 1.24 -0.81 14.08
N ARG A 101 1.83 0.37 13.85
CA ARG A 101 1.74 1.11 12.58
C ARG A 101 2.38 0.36 11.41
N LEU A 102 3.60 -0.17 11.58
CA LEU A 102 4.29 -0.94 10.57
C LEU A 102 3.51 -2.22 10.20
N PHE A 103 3.00 -2.95 11.18
CA PHE A 103 2.21 -4.16 10.94
C PHE A 103 0.86 -3.86 10.29
N GLY A 104 0.27 -2.70 10.60
CA GLY A 104 -0.95 -2.22 9.95
C GLY A 104 -0.76 -1.80 8.49
N LEU A 105 0.46 -1.44 8.08
CA LEU A 105 0.76 -0.86 6.77
C LEU A 105 0.28 -1.72 5.59
N LEU A 106 0.53 -3.04 5.63
CA LEU A 106 0.12 -3.95 4.55
C LEU A 106 -1.39 -4.16 4.48
N ARG A 107 -2.15 -3.67 5.46
CA ARG A 107 -3.61 -3.77 5.57
C ARG A 107 -4.31 -2.41 5.52
N SER A 108 -3.56 -1.31 5.44
CA SER A 108 -4.11 0.05 5.46
C SER A 108 -4.97 0.38 4.23
N HIS A 109 -4.70 -0.25 3.09
CA HIS A 109 -5.37 0.01 1.82
C HIS A 109 -5.97 -1.29 1.22
N PRO A 110 -6.99 -1.91 1.83
CA PRO A 110 -7.46 -3.25 1.47
C PRO A 110 -7.99 -3.33 0.03
N HIS A 111 -8.72 -2.33 -0.45
CA HIS A 111 -9.26 -2.29 -1.82
C HIS A 111 -8.15 -2.21 -2.88
N GLN A 112 -7.17 -1.33 -2.67
CA GLN A 112 -6.04 -1.17 -3.58
C GLN A 112 -5.15 -2.40 -3.57
N ARG A 113 -4.92 -2.99 -2.39
CA ARG A 113 -4.18 -4.24 -2.23
C ARG A 113 -4.84 -5.39 -2.98
N ALA A 114 -6.16 -5.60 -2.82
CA ALA A 114 -6.91 -6.64 -3.50
C ALA A 114 -6.83 -6.52 -5.02
N ALA A 115 -6.84 -5.30 -5.55
CA ALA A 115 -6.68 -5.04 -6.97
C ALA A 115 -5.26 -5.31 -7.49
N VAL A 116 -4.24 -4.96 -6.70
CA VAL A 116 -2.83 -5.04 -7.11
C VAL A 116 -2.25 -6.44 -6.92
N GLN A 117 -2.74 -7.23 -5.96
CA GLN A 117 -2.22 -8.56 -5.70
C GLN A 117 -2.29 -9.49 -6.94
N PRO A 118 -3.43 -9.64 -7.64
CA PRO A 118 -3.50 -10.44 -8.87
C PRO A 118 -2.62 -9.91 -10.00
N LEU A 119 -2.51 -8.56 -10.11
CA LEU A 119 -1.64 -7.93 -11.11
C LEU A 119 -0.17 -8.25 -10.86
N ALA A 120 0.19 -8.22 -9.58
CA ALA A 120 1.52 -8.54 -9.15
C ALA A 120 1.88 -10.01 -9.42
N GLU A 121 0.94 -10.93 -9.38
CA GLU A 121 1.13 -12.36 -9.67
C GLU A 121 1.21 -12.64 -11.17
N ALA A 122 0.38 -11.98 -11.98
CA ALA A 122 0.26 -12.26 -13.41
C ALA A 122 1.30 -11.57 -14.30
N ARG A 123 1.76 -10.36 -13.96
CA ARG A 123 2.50 -9.49 -14.90
C ARG A 123 3.95 -9.23 -14.59
N MET A 124 4.35 -9.35 -13.35
CA MET A 124 5.75 -9.09 -13.02
C MET A 124 6.50 -10.41 -12.91
N ASP A 125 7.66 -10.50 -13.54
CA ASP A 125 8.66 -11.47 -13.12
C ASP A 125 8.75 -11.41 -11.59
N GLU A 126 8.54 -12.55 -10.95
CA GLU A 126 8.45 -12.67 -9.50
C GLU A 126 9.66 -12.02 -8.80
N ARG A 127 10.83 -12.10 -9.44
CA ARG A 127 12.07 -11.53 -8.95
C ARG A 127 12.03 -10.00 -8.95
N THR A 128 11.63 -9.36 -10.05
CA THR A 128 11.58 -7.90 -10.20
C THR A 128 10.52 -7.29 -9.28
N ARG A 129 9.34 -7.86 -9.20
CA ARG A 129 8.24 -7.44 -8.33
C ARG A 129 8.63 -7.49 -6.85
N ARG A 130 9.13 -8.64 -6.42
CA ARG A 130 9.53 -8.86 -5.04
C ARG A 130 10.70 -7.97 -4.66
N THR A 131 11.60 -7.69 -5.60
CA THR A 131 12.78 -6.87 -5.33
C THR A 131 12.41 -5.40 -5.19
N THR A 132 11.65 -4.83 -6.12
CA THR A 132 11.37 -3.39 -6.14
C THR A 132 10.49 -2.95 -4.97
N PHE A 133 9.33 -3.61 -4.76
CA PHE A 133 8.42 -3.26 -3.67
C PHE A 133 9.01 -3.53 -2.29
N ARG A 134 9.61 -4.71 -2.10
CA ARG A 134 10.27 -5.06 -0.84
C ARG A 134 11.48 -4.18 -0.56
N TYR A 135 12.22 -3.78 -1.59
CA TYR A 135 13.34 -2.86 -1.45
C TYR A 135 12.85 -1.50 -0.96
N MET A 136 11.80 -0.95 -1.57
CA MET A 136 11.21 0.33 -1.17
C MET A 136 10.77 0.29 0.30
N VAL A 137 9.99 -0.70 0.72
CA VAL A 137 9.53 -0.83 2.11
C VAL A 137 10.71 -0.97 3.08
N ARG A 138 11.70 -1.82 2.78
CA ARG A 138 12.89 -1.98 3.63
C ARG A 138 13.70 -0.69 3.76
N LYS A 139 13.85 0.05 2.66
CA LYS A 139 14.54 1.35 2.67
C LYS A 139 13.86 2.31 3.64
N HIS A 140 12.53 2.45 3.58
CA HIS A 140 11.78 3.31 4.50
C HIS A 140 11.85 2.81 5.95
N ILE A 141 11.72 1.50 6.19
CA ILE A 141 11.88 0.96 7.57
C ILE A 141 13.27 1.30 8.10
N ALA A 142 14.34 1.12 7.32
CA ALA A 142 15.68 1.47 7.75
C ALA A 142 15.83 2.97 8.05
N THR A 143 15.21 3.86 7.26
CA THR A 143 15.20 5.30 7.52
C THR A 143 14.44 5.62 8.82
N ILE A 144 13.27 5.02 9.04
CA ILE A 144 12.48 5.15 10.27
C ILE A 144 13.30 4.75 11.50
N LEU A 145 14.00 3.61 11.44
CA LEU A 145 14.82 3.12 12.54
C LEU A 145 15.99 4.08 12.87
N ARG A 146 16.58 4.69 11.85
CA ARG A 146 17.66 5.68 12.03
C ARG A 146 17.13 7.04 12.51
N ALA A 147 15.95 7.45 12.08
CA ALA A 147 15.31 8.65 12.61
C ALA A 147 15.04 8.51 14.11
N ARG A 148 14.68 7.31 14.56
CA ARG A 148 14.46 6.98 15.96
C ARG A 148 15.75 6.84 16.79
N ALA A 149 16.80 6.27 16.20
CA ALA A 149 18.10 6.04 16.81
C ALA A 149 19.21 6.55 15.88
N PRO A 150 19.57 7.85 15.94
CA PRO A 150 20.54 8.43 15.01
C PRO A 150 21.94 7.80 15.08
N SER A 151 22.30 7.18 16.21
CA SER A 151 23.58 6.45 16.39
C SER A 151 23.56 5.05 15.75
N LEU A 152 22.41 4.56 15.25
CA LEU A 152 22.31 3.24 14.62
C LEU A 152 23.04 3.24 13.28
N PRO A 153 24.05 2.35 13.08
CA PRO A 153 24.74 2.22 11.82
C PRO A 153 23.79 1.89 10.68
N ALA A 154 24.03 2.47 9.49
CA ALA A 154 23.15 2.28 8.33
C ALA A 154 23.01 0.79 7.91
N GLU A 155 24.07 0.00 8.09
CA GLU A 155 24.06 -1.43 7.82
C GLU A 155 23.15 -2.16 8.80
N ALA A 156 23.30 -1.92 10.10
CA ALA A 156 22.45 -2.50 11.14
C ALA A 156 20.96 -2.14 10.93
N ALA A 157 20.67 -0.90 10.52
CA ALA A 157 19.31 -0.48 10.20
C ALA A 157 18.74 -1.25 9.00
N ARG A 158 19.55 -1.52 7.96
CA ARG A 158 19.12 -2.34 6.81
C ARG A 158 18.83 -3.78 7.21
N ASP A 159 19.69 -4.38 8.05
CA ASP A 159 19.49 -5.75 8.54
C ASP A 159 18.22 -5.86 9.38
N MET A 160 18.03 -4.90 10.30
CA MET A 160 16.80 -4.81 11.09
C MET A 160 15.55 -4.65 10.21
N ALA A 161 15.63 -3.85 9.15
CA ALA A 161 14.51 -3.66 8.24
C ALA A 161 14.15 -4.96 7.49
N VAL A 162 15.12 -5.83 7.19
CA VAL A 162 14.86 -7.16 6.63
C VAL A 162 14.04 -8.00 7.60
N VAL A 163 14.46 -8.08 8.86
CA VAL A 163 13.77 -8.87 9.90
C VAL A 163 12.36 -8.33 10.15
N MET A 164 12.23 -7.01 10.32
CA MET A 164 10.92 -6.35 10.52
C MET A 164 9.95 -6.65 9.38
N LEU A 165 10.39 -6.52 8.13
CA LEU A 165 9.53 -6.83 6.99
C LEU A 165 9.10 -8.30 6.96
N GLN A 166 9.94 -9.25 7.37
CA GLN A 166 9.53 -10.67 7.44
C GLN A 166 8.49 -10.91 8.53
N MET A 167 8.64 -10.29 9.71
CA MET A 167 7.62 -10.36 10.77
C MET A 167 6.28 -9.76 10.32
N MET A 168 6.31 -8.59 9.66
CA MET A 168 5.11 -7.97 9.09
C MET A 168 4.43 -8.88 8.07
N LYS A 169 5.19 -9.54 7.19
CA LYS A 169 4.67 -10.49 6.20
C LYS A 169 4.05 -11.72 6.85
N ALA A 170 4.70 -12.30 7.86
CA ALA A 170 4.17 -13.43 8.59
C ALA A 170 2.84 -13.08 9.27
N ALA A 171 2.76 -11.93 9.95
CA ALA A 171 1.52 -11.46 10.56
C ALA A 171 0.42 -11.19 9.52
N ASN A 172 0.76 -10.67 8.35
CA ASN A 172 -0.19 -10.45 7.27
C ASN A 172 -0.68 -11.78 6.68
N SER A 173 0.21 -12.75 6.45
CA SER A 173 -0.16 -14.10 5.99
C SER A 173 -1.13 -14.77 6.95
N LEU A 174 -0.82 -14.76 8.27
CA LEU A 174 -1.74 -15.25 9.29
C LEU A 174 -3.09 -14.54 9.23
N GLY A 175 -3.08 -13.23 8.96
CA GLY A 175 -4.30 -12.43 8.84
C GLY A 175 -5.19 -12.83 7.64
N ASP A 176 -4.61 -13.40 6.59
CA ASP A 176 -5.31 -13.84 5.38
C ASP A 176 -5.82 -15.30 5.50
N GLU A 177 -5.36 -16.08 6.49
CA GLU A 177 -5.82 -17.45 6.72
C GLU A 177 -7.16 -17.48 7.46
N GLU A 178 -8.25 -17.60 6.72
CA GLU A 178 -9.59 -17.74 7.30
C GLU A 178 -9.74 -19.05 8.06
N GLY A 179 -10.37 -18.99 9.25
CA GLY A 179 -10.65 -20.19 10.06
C GLY A 179 -9.47 -20.75 10.85
N LEU A 180 -8.27 -20.19 10.77
CA LEU A 180 -7.12 -20.64 11.54
C LEU A 180 -7.32 -20.37 13.05
N PRO A 181 -7.39 -21.41 13.91
CA PRO A 181 -7.46 -21.24 15.35
C PRO A 181 -6.20 -20.50 15.87
N GLY A 182 -6.37 -19.54 16.77
CA GLY A 182 -5.24 -18.80 17.36
C GLY A 182 -4.64 -17.69 16.46
N ARG A 183 -5.17 -17.46 15.26
CA ARG A 183 -4.70 -16.43 14.31
C ARG A 183 -4.45 -15.07 14.97
N ALA A 184 -5.42 -14.57 15.72
CA ALA A 184 -5.30 -13.28 16.39
C ALA A 184 -4.22 -13.27 17.48
N ALA A 185 -4.04 -14.38 18.19
CA ALA A 185 -2.97 -14.54 19.17
C ALA A 185 -1.60 -14.54 18.48
N GLY A 186 -1.42 -15.34 17.42
CA GLY A 186 -0.17 -15.37 16.66
C GLY A 186 0.24 -14.00 16.09
N ILE A 187 -0.72 -13.19 15.61
CA ILE A 187 -0.44 -11.82 15.16
C ILE A 187 0.05 -10.94 16.33
N ARG A 188 -0.61 -11.04 17.51
CA ARG A 188 -0.17 -10.28 18.70
C ARG A 188 1.21 -10.71 19.17
N ASP A 189 1.51 -12.02 19.17
CA ASP A 189 2.79 -12.57 19.56
C ASP A 189 3.92 -12.09 18.61
N LEU A 190 3.68 -12.08 17.29
CA LEU A 190 4.61 -11.51 16.32
C LEU A 190 4.85 -10.01 16.55
N GLN A 191 3.82 -9.25 16.92
CA GLN A 191 3.98 -7.84 17.26
C GLN A 191 4.79 -7.68 18.56
N ALA A 192 4.52 -8.48 19.59
CA ALA A 192 5.27 -8.45 20.84
C ALA A 192 6.76 -8.80 20.61
N LEU A 193 7.06 -9.82 19.83
CA LEU A 193 8.42 -10.18 19.42
C LEU A 193 9.11 -9.05 18.65
N ALA A 194 8.39 -8.37 17.77
CA ALA A 194 8.95 -7.22 17.04
C ALA A 194 9.29 -6.04 17.98
N VAL A 195 8.45 -5.77 18.99
CA VAL A 195 8.73 -4.77 20.03
C VAL A 195 10.00 -5.14 20.81
N GLN A 196 10.07 -6.37 21.32
CA GLN A 196 11.26 -6.85 22.06
C GLN A 196 12.53 -6.79 21.18
N TYR A 197 12.43 -7.17 19.91
CA TYR A 197 13.54 -7.07 18.98
C TYR A 197 14.04 -5.63 18.83
N LEU A 198 13.14 -4.65 18.66
CA LEU A 198 13.51 -3.24 18.58
C LEU A 198 14.13 -2.76 19.89
N GLU A 199 13.57 -3.12 21.06
CA GLU A 199 14.11 -2.74 22.37
C GLU A 199 15.54 -3.24 22.59
N GLN A 200 15.82 -4.48 22.18
CA GLN A 200 17.16 -5.05 22.29
C GLN A 200 18.17 -4.39 21.35
N ARG A 201 17.75 -4.13 20.11
CA ARG A 201 18.63 -3.65 19.04
C ARG A 201 18.87 -2.14 19.09
N LEU A 202 17.94 -1.37 19.65
CA LEU A 202 18.04 0.09 19.77
C LEU A 202 18.57 0.56 21.13
N ARG A 203 18.89 -0.35 22.05
CA ARG A 203 19.56 0.01 23.30
C ARG A 203 20.92 0.65 23.01
N PRO A 204 21.25 1.79 23.63
CA PRO A 204 22.58 2.37 23.50
C PRO A 204 23.65 1.37 23.96
N SER A 205 24.73 1.23 23.20
CA SER A 205 25.83 0.28 23.47
C SER A 205 26.61 0.52 24.78
N GLY A 206 26.11 1.41 25.66
CA GLY A 206 26.76 1.80 26.93
C GLY A 206 26.16 1.19 28.17
N ALA A 207 25.13 0.32 28.10
CA ALA A 207 24.46 -0.23 29.30
C ALA A 207 24.81 -1.72 29.55
N ARG A 208 26.04 -2.13 29.23
CA ARG A 208 26.62 -3.37 29.81
C ARG A 208 27.50 -2.98 30.95
N GLY A 209 26.91 -2.85 32.13
CA GLY A 209 27.57 -2.88 33.43
C GLY A 209 27.35 -4.24 34.05
#